data_afacbb0753c0f567c8c52858ff4ebd0b
#
_entry.id   afacbb0753c0f567c8c52858ff4ebd0b
#
_cell.length_a   1.000
_cell.length_b   1.000
_cell.length_c   1.000
_cell.angle_alpha   90.00
_cell.angle_beta   90.00
_cell.angle_gamma   90.00
#
_symmetry.space_group_name_H-M   'P 1'
#
loop_
_entity.id
_entity.type
_entity.pdbx_description
1 polymer ?
#
loop_
_entity_poly.entity_id
_entity_poly.type
_entity_poly.pdbx_seq_one_letter_code
_entity_poly.pdbx_strand_id
1 'polypeptide(L)'
;MERKKRKDKYLLRVTKVVSLQVHDKPGHTLTLTEMEGEPIELTEGVAGEFVSRRSVTFHDRIKGSGPMQGYVQATFKHGAVQSRFEGHRDSTTKISAGIWQTYNGIGILANIKGGGTFKITPGNRRGEFILELEAEYEL
;
A
#
# COMPACT_ATOMS: atom_id res chain seq x y z
N MET A 1 5.31 -1.64 -26.47
CA MET A 1 4.56 -0.65 -25.72
C MET A 1 5.47 0.16 -24.83
N GLU A 2 5.20 1.44 -24.74
CA GLU A 2 5.99 2.34 -23.91
C GLU A 2 5.65 2.15 -22.44
N ARG A 3 6.69 2.01 -21.61
CA ARG A 3 6.54 1.99 -20.15
C ARG A 3 6.58 3.41 -19.60
N LYS A 4 5.61 3.72 -18.76
CA LYS A 4 5.52 5.01 -18.09
C LYS A 4 6.01 4.87 -16.66
N LYS A 5 6.70 5.90 -16.17
CA LYS A 5 7.16 5.99 -14.79
C LYS A 5 6.36 7.04 -14.03
N ARG A 6 6.15 6.78 -12.74
CA ARG A 6 5.33 7.64 -11.92
C ARG A 6 5.74 7.57 -10.46
N LYS A 7 5.63 8.68 -9.76
CA LYS A 7 5.80 8.76 -8.31
C LYS A 7 4.55 9.35 -7.70
N ASP A 8 4.03 8.70 -6.68
CA ASP A 8 2.84 9.14 -5.97
C ASP A 8 3.10 9.14 -4.47
N LYS A 9 2.40 10.00 -3.76
CA LYS A 9 2.45 10.07 -2.31
C LYS A 9 1.03 10.14 -1.75
N TYR A 10 0.77 9.31 -0.73
CA TYR A 10 -0.53 9.23 -0.07
C TYR A 10 -0.39 9.38 1.44
N LEU A 11 -1.41 9.95 2.05
CA LEU A 11 -1.63 9.86 3.48
C LEU A 11 -2.52 8.65 3.74
N LEU A 12 -2.05 7.72 4.57
CA LEU A 12 -2.81 6.53 4.96
C LEU A 12 -3.33 6.70 6.37
N ARG A 13 -4.59 6.31 6.59
CA ARG A 13 -5.22 6.27 7.92
C ARG A 13 -5.69 4.87 8.23
N VAL A 14 -5.37 4.40 9.43
CA VAL A 14 -5.86 3.12 9.93
C VAL A 14 -7.33 3.25 10.27
N THR A 15 -8.16 2.37 9.70
CA THR A 15 -9.60 2.30 9.95
C THR A 15 -9.98 1.11 10.82
N LYS A 16 -9.16 0.04 10.79
CA LYS A 16 -9.43 -1.15 11.59
C LYS A 16 -8.14 -1.92 11.82
N VAL A 17 -7.98 -2.43 13.05
CA VAL A 17 -6.84 -3.28 13.43
C VAL A 17 -7.36 -4.49 14.20
N VAL A 18 -6.87 -5.67 13.85
CA VAL A 18 -7.05 -6.90 14.62
C VAL A 18 -5.68 -7.50 14.85
N SER A 19 -5.30 -7.68 16.12
CA SER A 19 -3.98 -8.19 16.47
C SER A 19 -4.09 -9.29 17.52
N LEU A 20 -3.33 -10.35 17.31
CA LEU A 20 -3.26 -11.49 18.22
C LEU A 20 -1.80 -11.78 18.55
N GLN A 21 -1.57 -12.21 19.79
CA GLN A 21 -0.27 -12.74 20.21
C GLN A 21 -0.14 -14.20 19.79
N VAL A 22 1.02 -14.59 19.29
CA VAL A 22 1.27 -15.98 18.86
C VAL A 22 1.67 -16.88 20.02
N HIS A 23 2.35 -16.31 21.05
CA HIS A 23 2.79 -17.02 22.26
C HIS A 23 3.95 -18.02 22.07
N ASP A 24 4.61 -18.01 20.94
CA ASP A 24 5.82 -18.82 20.70
C ASP A 24 7.10 -18.10 21.12
N LYS A 25 7.11 -16.78 20.99
CA LYS A 25 8.23 -15.88 21.32
C LYS A 25 7.71 -14.60 21.94
N PRO A 26 8.49 -13.94 22.82
CA PRO A 26 8.10 -12.63 23.33
C PRO A 26 7.91 -11.60 22.20
N GLY A 27 6.78 -10.89 22.23
CA GLY A 27 6.49 -9.85 21.26
C GLY A 27 6.14 -10.31 19.85
N HIS A 28 5.81 -11.59 19.66
CA HIS A 28 5.38 -12.10 18.36
C HIS A 28 3.87 -11.89 18.18
N THR A 29 3.50 -11.07 17.21
CA THR A 29 2.11 -10.74 16.90
C THR A 29 1.79 -10.96 15.44
N LEU A 30 0.55 -11.37 15.17
CA LEU A 30 -0.04 -11.33 13.84
C LEU A 30 -1.09 -10.24 13.84
N THR A 31 -1.04 -9.35 12.87
CA THR A 31 -1.93 -8.18 12.80
C THR A 31 -2.51 -8.04 11.41
N LEU A 32 -3.82 -7.79 11.34
CA LEU A 32 -4.49 -7.34 10.13
C LEU A 32 -4.85 -5.88 10.31
N THR A 33 -4.49 -5.06 9.33
CA THR A 33 -4.75 -3.62 9.35
C THR A 33 -5.48 -3.20 8.10
N GLU A 34 -6.60 -2.51 8.26
CA GLU A 34 -7.28 -1.85 7.16
C GLU A 34 -6.91 -0.37 7.17
N MET A 35 -6.59 0.17 6.00
CA MET A 35 -6.26 1.59 5.84
C MET A 35 -7.01 2.19 4.67
N GLU A 36 -7.35 3.46 4.81
CA GLU A 36 -7.80 4.30 3.71
C GLU A 36 -6.70 5.29 3.36
N GLY A 37 -6.60 5.65 2.09
CA GLY A 37 -5.60 6.59 1.61
C GLY A 37 -6.22 7.77 0.90
N GLU A 38 -5.57 8.93 1.04
CA GLU A 38 -5.89 10.12 0.25
C GLU A 38 -4.60 10.68 -0.36
N PRO A 39 -4.66 11.26 -1.58
CA PRO A 39 -3.46 11.76 -2.23
C PRO A 39 -2.86 12.96 -1.52
N ILE A 40 -1.53 12.97 -1.40
CA ILE A 40 -0.75 14.16 -1.07
C ILE A 40 -0.15 14.72 -2.36
N GLU A 41 0.46 13.85 -3.16
CA GLU A 41 0.99 14.17 -4.48
C GLU A 41 0.56 13.05 -5.42
N LEU A 42 -0.26 13.39 -6.40
CA LEU A 42 -0.77 12.42 -7.37
C LEU A 42 -0.88 13.08 -8.74
N THR A 43 -0.23 12.48 -9.72
CA THR A 43 -0.38 12.89 -11.11
C THR A 43 -1.65 12.25 -11.67
N GLU A 44 -2.58 13.05 -12.14
CA GLU A 44 -3.80 12.55 -12.76
C GLU A 44 -3.47 11.80 -14.05
N GLY A 45 -3.95 10.58 -14.15
CA GLY A 45 -3.75 9.71 -15.31
C GLY A 45 -5.00 9.59 -16.17
N VAL A 46 -4.97 8.63 -17.09
CA VAL A 46 -6.07 8.39 -18.06
C VAL A 46 -7.39 8.01 -17.39
N ALA A 47 -7.35 7.46 -16.20
CA ALA A 47 -8.56 7.06 -15.45
C ALA A 47 -9.26 8.23 -14.75
N GLY A 48 -8.72 9.44 -14.83
CA GLY A 48 -9.33 10.63 -14.27
C GLY A 48 -9.07 10.82 -12.79
N GLU A 49 -9.96 11.56 -12.14
CA GLU A 49 -9.82 11.94 -10.74
C GLU A 49 -9.76 10.74 -9.80
N PHE A 50 -8.95 10.89 -8.76
CA PHE A 50 -8.90 9.94 -7.66
C PHE A 50 -10.25 9.92 -6.91
N VAL A 51 -10.73 8.71 -6.60
CA VAL A 51 -11.97 8.53 -5.82
C VAL A 51 -11.66 7.96 -4.45
N SER A 52 -10.94 6.85 -4.37
CA SER A 52 -10.64 6.19 -3.09
C SER A 52 -9.45 5.25 -3.19
N ARG A 53 -8.86 4.96 -2.02
CA ARG A 53 -7.84 3.93 -1.88
C ARG A 53 -8.08 3.18 -0.58
N ARG A 54 -8.13 1.86 -0.65
CA ARG A 54 -8.29 1.01 0.53
C ARG A 54 -7.33 -0.15 0.44
N SER A 55 -6.66 -0.44 1.55
CA SER A 55 -5.75 -1.58 1.65
C SER A 55 -6.03 -2.42 2.88
N VAL A 56 -5.69 -3.70 2.78
CA VAL A 56 -5.68 -4.63 3.90
C VAL A 56 -4.31 -5.27 3.94
N THR A 57 -3.64 -5.17 5.08
CA THR A 57 -2.27 -5.64 5.26
C THR A 57 -2.21 -6.66 6.38
N PHE A 58 -1.51 -7.76 6.12
CA PHE A 58 -1.14 -8.77 7.11
C PHE A 58 0.29 -8.52 7.55
N HIS A 59 0.50 -8.45 8.87
CA HIS A 59 1.82 -8.26 9.47
C HIS A 59 2.17 -9.43 10.38
N ASP A 60 3.35 -9.99 10.18
CA ASP A 60 3.95 -10.98 11.08
C ASP A 60 5.14 -10.31 11.74
N ARG A 61 4.99 -9.89 13.00
CA ARG A 61 5.98 -9.07 13.69
C ARG A 61 6.52 -9.73 14.94
N ILE A 62 7.83 -9.68 15.08
CA ILE A 62 8.52 -10.01 16.33
C ILE A 62 9.15 -8.72 16.82
N LYS A 63 8.69 -8.21 17.98
CA LYS A 63 9.13 -6.92 18.54
C LYS A 63 9.01 -5.76 17.55
N GLY A 64 7.94 -5.77 16.77
CA GLY A 64 7.63 -4.70 15.82
C GLY A 64 8.31 -4.80 14.45
N SER A 65 9.17 -5.79 14.23
CA SER A 65 9.82 -6.02 12.93
C SER A 65 9.34 -7.31 12.28
N GLY A 66 9.24 -7.33 10.98
CA GLY A 66 8.92 -8.54 10.24
C GLY A 66 8.28 -8.30 8.90
N PRO A 67 7.99 -9.40 8.19
CA PRO A 67 7.37 -9.33 6.88
C PRO A 67 5.94 -8.82 6.93
N MET A 68 5.51 -8.26 5.81
CA MET A 68 4.16 -7.79 5.60
C MET A 68 3.72 -8.09 4.19
N GLN A 69 2.43 -8.32 3.99
CA GLN A 69 1.84 -8.50 2.68
C GLN A 69 0.39 -8.06 2.70
N GLY A 70 -0.11 -7.67 1.56
CA GLY A 70 -1.49 -7.24 1.50
C GLY A 70 -1.97 -6.93 0.10
N TYR A 71 -3.18 -6.39 0.07
CA TYR A 71 -3.90 -6.03 -1.14
C TYR A 71 -4.39 -4.61 -1.04
N VAL A 72 -4.44 -3.94 -2.19
CA VAL A 72 -4.91 -2.57 -2.28
C VAL A 72 -5.75 -2.38 -3.51
N GLN A 73 -6.80 -1.58 -3.40
CA GLN A 73 -7.58 -1.10 -4.52
C GLN A 73 -7.52 0.42 -4.54
N ALA A 74 -7.10 0.98 -5.67
CA ALA A 74 -7.16 2.40 -5.94
C ALA A 74 -8.22 2.63 -7.01
N THR A 75 -9.21 3.47 -6.71
CA THR A 75 -10.35 3.74 -7.57
C THR A 75 -10.28 5.17 -8.09
N PHE A 76 -10.51 5.32 -9.38
CA PHE A 76 -10.55 6.59 -10.11
C PHE A 76 -11.88 6.73 -10.81
N LYS A 77 -12.17 7.91 -11.33
CA LYS A 77 -13.45 8.21 -11.98
C LYS A 77 -13.82 7.20 -13.08
N HIS A 78 -12.85 6.76 -13.88
CA HIS A 78 -13.08 5.91 -15.05
C HIS A 78 -12.48 4.51 -14.95
N GLY A 79 -11.97 4.12 -13.80
CA GLY A 79 -11.42 2.80 -13.62
C GLY A 79 -10.80 2.60 -12.25
N ALA A 80 -10.33 1.38 -12.00
CA ALA A 80 -9.68 1.03 -10.76
C ALA A 80 -8.54 0.05 -11.02
N VAL A 81 -7.59 -0.01 -10.10
CA VAL A 81 -6.53 -1.01 -10.11
C VAL A 81 -6.52 -1.76 -8.79
N GLN A 82 -6.30 -3.06 -8.90
CA GLN A 82 -6.10 -3.95 -7.77
C GLN A 82 -4.67 -4.45 -7.79
N SER A 83 -3.96 -4.25 -6.69
CA SER A 83 -2.55 -4.59 -6.56
C SER A 83 -2.31 -5.39 -5.30
N ARG A 84 -1.26 -6.19 -5.31
CA ARG A 84 -0.76 -6.84 -4.12
C ARG A 84 0.63 -6.34 -3.82
N PHE A 85 1.00 -6.35 -2.56
CA PHE A 85 2.30 -5.89 -2.11
C PHE A 85 2.87 -6.80 -1.04
N GLU A 86 4.19 -6.80 -0.96
CA GLU A 86 4.93 -7.48 0.10
C GLU A 86 6.16 -6.67 0.45
N GLY A 87 6.55 -6.74 1.70
CA GLY A 87 7.68 -5.99 2.21
C GLY A 87 8.05 -6.38 3.61
N HIS A 88 8.80 -5.51 4.26
CA HIS A 88 9.33 -5.73 5.59
C HIS A 88 9.32 -4.43 6.38
N ARG A 89 8.96 -4.52 7.67
CA ARG A 89 9.03 -3.41 8.60
C ARG A 89 10.22 -3.57 9.53
N ASP A 90 10.93 -2.46 9.72
CA ASP A 90 12.02 -2.35 10.70
C ASP A 90 11.53 -1.51 11.88
N SER A 91 11.52 -2.10 13.08
CA SER A 91 11.06 -1.42 14.28
C SER A 91 12.00 -0.29 14.76
N THR A 92 13.27 -0.36 14.40
CA THR A 92 14.26 0.66 14.78
C THR A 92 14.03 1.96 14.00
N THR A 93 13.85 1.86 12.68
CA THR A 93 13.59 3.01 11.80
C THR A 93 12.10 3.34 11.71
N LYS A 94 11.22 2.39 12.03
CA LYS A 94 9.77 2.46 11.84
C LYS A 94 9.37 2.59 10.37
N ILE A 95 10.23 2.17 9.46
CA ILE A 95 10.00 2.20 8.03
C ILE A 95 9.60 0.82 7.54
N SER A 96 8.55 0.78 6.73
CA SER A 96 8.16 -0.40 5.95
C SER A 96 8.49 -0.12 4.49
N ALA A 97 9.05 -1.10 3.81
CA ALA A 97 9.41 -0.97 2.40
C ALA A 97 9.28 -2.30 1.69
N GLY A 98 9.03 -2.26 0.39
CA GLY A 98 8.89 -3.47 -0.40
C GLY A 98 8.52 -3.20 -1.83
N ILE A 99 7.87 -4.18 -2.44
CA ILE A 99 7.46 -4.16 -3.83
C ILE A 99 5.95 -4.36 -3.95
N TRP A 100 5.37 -3.91 -5.03
CA TRP A 100 3.97 -4.11 -5.35
C TRP A 100 3.78 -4.41 -6.83
N GLN A 101 2.68 -5.08 -7.14
CA GLN A 101 2.33 -5.45 -8.50
C GLN A 101 0.82 -5.41 -8.70
N THR A 102 0.39 -4.80 -9.79
CA THR A 102 -1.01 -4.84 -10.23
C THR A 102 -1.34 -6.22 -10.76
N TYR A 103 -2.44 -6.79 -10.33
CA TYR A 103 -2.90 -8.09 -10.81
C TYR A 103 -4.26 -8.01 -11.51
N ASN A 104 -4.99 -6.92 -11.37
CA ASN A 104 -6.27 -6.72 -12.02
C ASN A 104 -6.55 -5.24 -12.25
N GLY A 105 -7.09 -4.91 -13.40
CA GLY A 105 -7.57 -3.59 -13.73
C GLY A 105 -9.07 -3.61 -14.04
N ILE A 106 -9.74 -2.48 -13.83
CA ILE A 106 -11.18 -2.33 -14.00
C ILE A 106 -11.44 -1.08 -14.82
N GLY A 107 -12.48 -1.12 -15.68
CA GLY A 107 -12.84 0.01 -16.53
C GLY A 107 -11.78 0.31 -17.57
N ILE A 108 -11.44 1.58 -17.73
CA ILE A 108 -10.42 2.01 -18.70
C ILE A 108 -9.04 1.41 -18.41
N LEU A 109 -8.83 0.92 -17.18
CA LEU A 109 -7.56 0.31 -16.75
C LEU A 109 -7.56 -1.21 -16.84
N ALA A 110 -8.51 -1.82 -17.55
CA ALA A 110 -8.68 -3.28 -17.61
C ALA A 110 -7.42 -4.04 -18.04
N ASN A 111 -6.59 -3.44 -18.89
CA ASN A 111 -5.39 -4.07 -19.43
C ASN A 111 -4.09 -3.57 -18.79
N ILE A 112 -4.17 -2.78 -17.73
CA ILE A 112 -2.99 -2.21 -17.10
C ILE A 112 -2.06 -3.30 -16.56
N LYS A 113 -0.78 -3.13 -16.81
CA LYS A 113 0.30 -3.92 -16.22
C LYS A 113 1.26 -2.96 -15.54
N GLY A 114 1.54 -3.21 -14.29
CA GLY A 114 2.43 -2.32 -13.57
C GLY A 114 2.88 -2.88 -12.25
N GLY A 115 3.89 -2.24 -11.71
CA GLY A 115 4.45 -2.55 -10.41
C GLY A 115 5.51 -1.55 -10.04
N GLY A 116 6.13 -1.76 -8.91
CA GLY A 116 7.18 -0.88 -8.44
C GLY A 116 7.54 -1.14 -6.99
N THR A 117 8.00 -0.08 -6.35
CA THR A 117 8.43 -0.10 -4.95
C THR A 117 7.53 0.78 -4.11
N PHE A 118 7.50 0.50 -2.81
CA PHE A 118 6.82 1.35 -1.85
C PHE A 118 7.66 1.56 -0.59
N LYS A 119 7.39 2.68 0.06
CA LYS A 119 7.98 3.02 1.36
C LYS A 119 6.90 3.66 2.21
N ILE A 120 6.75 3.18 3.44
CA ILE A 120 5.79 3.71 4.40
C ILE A 120 6.54 4.22 5.62
N THR A 121 6.30 5.47 5.98
CA THR A 121 6.88 6.12 7.15
C THR A 121 5.78 6.61 8.08
N PRO A 122 6.06 6.80 9.40
CA PRO A 122 5.08 7.38 10.30
C PRO A 122 4.63 8.78 9.86
N GLY A 123 3.34 9.05 9.99
CA GLY A 123 2.78 10.38 9.79
C GLY A 123 2.87 11.25 11.04
N ASN A 124 2.18 12.40 11.03
CA ASN A 124 2.19 13.36 12.14
C ASN A 124 1.29 12.96 13.30
N ARG A 125 0.34 12.06 13.06
CA ARG A 125 -0.64 11.62 14.06
C ARG A 125 -0.59 10.10 14.20
N ARG A 126 -0.96 9.62 15.38
CA ARG A 126 -1.11 8.17 15.62
C ARG A 126 -2.15 7.58 14.67
N GLY A 127 -1.81 6.45 14.04
CA GLY A 127 -2.67 5.81 13.06
C GLY A 127 -2.59 6.39 11.66
N GLU A 128 -1.71 7.37 11.44
CA GLU A 128 -1.45 7.95 10.12
C GLU A 128 -0.04 7.63 9.65
N PHE A 129 0.08 7.37 8.35
CA PHE A 129 1.35 7.02 7.71
C PHE A 129 1.46 7.73 6.37
N ILE A 130 2.71 7.92 5.94
CA ILE A 130 3.00 8.47 4.61
C ILE A 130 3.47 7.32 3.73
N LEU A 131 2.79 7.13 2.62
CA LEU A 131 3.15 6.14 1.60
C LEU A 131 3.76 6.84 0.41
N GLU A 132 4.94 6.39 0.01
CA GLU A 132 5.58 6.81 -1.24
C GLU A 132 5.62 5.62 -2.18
N LEU A 133 5.11 5.80 -3.40
CA LEU A 133 5.08 4.80 -4.46
C LEU A 133 5.94 5.23 -5.62
N GLU A 134 6.76 4.31 -6.11
CA GLU A 134 7.37 4.43 -7.42
C GLU A 134 6.77 3.35 -8.31
N ALA A 135 6.37 3.71 -9.51
CA ALA A 135 5.68 2.82 -10.42
C ALA A 135 6.26 2.85 -11.82
N GLU A 136 6.24 1.68 -12.45
CA GLU A 136 6.36 1.55 -13.90
C GLU A 136 5.12 0.80 -14.39
N TYR A 137 4.49 1.30 -15.45
CA TYR A 137 3.27 0.68 -15.94
C TYR A 137 3.09 0.82 -17.45
N GLU A 138 2.28 -0.09 -17.99
CA GLU A 138 1.81 -0.10 -19.38
C GLU A 138 0.28 -0.15 -19.38
N LEU A 139 -0.31 0.54 -20.32
CA LEU A 139 -1.77 0.55 -20.49
C LEU A 139 -2.19 -0.35 -21.64
#